data_dc5a82e17c7026754fe2cdafa0e1e801
#
_entry.id   dc5a82e17c7026754fe2cdafa0e1e801
#
_cell.length_a   1.000
_cell.length_b   1.000
_cell.length_c   1.000
_cell.angle_alpha   90.00
_cell.angle_beta   90.00
_cell.angle_gamma   90.00
#
_symmetry.space_group_name_H-M   'P 1'
#
loop_
_entity.id
_entity.type
_entity.pdbx_description
1 polymer ?
#
loop_
_entity_poly.entity_id
_entity_poly.type
_entity_poly.pdbx_seq_one_letter_code
_entity_poly.pdbx_strand_id
1 'polypeptide(L)'
;MPDCPRPSPRTRDAADAAGPRGGAPRLATVADVDGMHRVRLAVRENRLSDPGRITAADYRAALETLGRGWVIEAQGQIVAFAIAYASGSLWALFVDPAHEGRGHGRALHAAMVEWLWSLGLRRLWLTTAPGSRAEGFYRRLGWQACGRIDGDLRMELPREA
;
A
#
# COMPACT_ATOMS: atom_id res chain seq x y z
N MET A 1 14.70 -15.17 15.75
CA MET A 1 14.45 -14.26 14.60
C MET A 1 15.73 -13.48 14.34
N PRO A 2 16.31 -13.55 13.12
CA PRO A 2 17.42 -12.68 12.81
C PRO A 2 16.95 -11.23 12.85
N ASP A 3 17.74 -10.39 13.48
CA ASP A 3 17.46 -8.96 13.63
C ASP A 3 17.51 -8.29 12.25
N CYS A 4 16.44 -7.59 11.89
CA CYS A 4 16.40 -6.86 10.63
C CYS A 4 17.41 -5.70 10.69
N PRO A 5 18.34 -5.53 9.73
CA PRO A 5 19.36 -4.49 9.80
C PRO A 5 18.71 -3.10 9.85
N ARG A 6 19.26 -2.22 10.67
CA ARG A 6 18.78 -0.84 10.82
C ARG A 6 19.14 -0.01 9.58
N PRO A 7 18.22 0.80 9.07
CA PRO A 7 18.53 1.68 7.95
C PRO A 7 19.52 2.78 8.37
N SER A 8 20.44 3.07 7.48
CA SER A 8 21.27 4.27 7.60
C SER A 8 20.41 5.52 7.35
N PRO A 9 20.66 6.62 8.06
CA PRO A 9 19.90 7.86 7.83
C PRO A 9 20.14 8.36 6.41
N ARG A 10 19.08 8.40 5.62
CA ARG A 10 19.11 9.05 4.30
C ARG A 10 18.60 10.47 4.43
N THR A 11 19.38 11.40 3.93
CA THR A 11 18.97 12.79 3.73
C THR A 11 17.70 12.86 2.88
N ARG A 12 16.72 13.56 3.39
CA ARG A 12 15.51 13.88 2.63
C ARG A 12 15.89 14.75 1.45
N ASP A 13 15.81 14.21 0.27
CA ASP A 13 15.83 15.04 -0.94
C ASP A 13 14.51 15.83 -1.01
N ALA A 14 14.64 17.15 -0.95
CA ALA A 14 13.53 18.09 -1.00
C ALA A 14 12.91 18.25 -2.42
N ALA A 15 12.98 17.20 -3.25
CA ALA A 15 12.67 17.31 -4.68
C ALA A 15 11.25 16.92 -5.08
N ASP A 16 10.28 16.82 -4.16
CA ASP A 16 8.91 16.42 -4.52
C ASP A 16 7.86 17.42 -4.00
N ALA A 17 7.89 18.63 -4.55
CA ALA A 17 6.86 19.63 -4.32
C ALA A 17 5.68 19.55 -5.29
N ALA A 18 5.67 18.60 -6.24
CA ALA A 18 4.54 18.36 -7.12
C ALA A 18 3.62 17.34 -6.49
N GLY A 19 2.48 17.77 -5.95
CA GLY A 19 1.41 16.90 -5.50
C GLY A 19 0.91 15.98 -6.62
N PRO A 20 0.22 14.87 -6.28
CA PRO A 20 -0.29 13.93 -7.28
C PRO A 20 -1.22 14.64 -8.26
N ARG A 21 -1.04 14.37 -9.56
CA ARG A 21 -1.97 14.83 -10.60
C ARG A 21 -3.23 13.97 -10.51
N GLY A 22 -4.29 14.55 -10.00
CA GLY A 22 -5.53 13.86 -9.62
C GLY A 22 -5.91 14.23 -8.21
N GLY A 23 -6.95 13.64 -7.68
CA GLY A 23 -7.39 13.89 -6.31
C GLY A 23 -6.35 13.41 -5.28
N ALA A 24 -6.37 14.01 -4.10
CA ALA A 24 -5.62 13.51 -2.96
C ALA A 24 -6.29 12.23 -2.40
N PRO A 25 -5.55 11.38 -1.64
CA PRO A 25 -6.18 10.26 -0.96
C PRO A 25 -7.30 10.71 -0.03
N ARG A 26 -8.44 10.04 -0.11
CA ARG A 26 -9.53 10.17 0.85
C ARG A 26 -9.86 8.82 1.46
N LEU A 27 -10.53 8.81 2.60
CA LEU A 27 -10.98 7.56 3.22
C LEU A 27 -11.91 6.80 2.30
N ALA A 28 -11.66 5.51 2.15
CA ALA A 28 -12.54 4.60 1.44
C ALA A 28 -13.73 4.22 2.30
N THR A 29 -14.86 4.04 1.64
CA THR A 29 -16.10 3.52 2.26
C THR A 29 -16.52 2.26 1.51
N VAL A 30 -17.53 1.57 2.03
CA VAL A 30 -18.10 0.37 1.37
C VAL A 30 -18.63 0.69 -0.03
N ALA A 31 -19.07 1.91 -0.29
CA ALA A 31 -19.50 2.35 -1.61
C ALA A 31 -18.37 2.35 -2.66
N ASP A 32 -17.11 2.35 -2.21
CA ASP A 32 -15.93 2.35 -3.11
C ASP A 32 -15.46 0.95 -3.52
N VAL A 33 -16.03 -0.10 -2.92
CA VAL A 33 -15.53 -1.49 -3.08
C VAL A 33 -15.49 -1.92 -4.55
N ASP A 34 -16.52 -1.64 -5.34
CA ASP A 34 -16.54 -2.02 -6.76
C ASP A 34 -15.42 -1.33 -7.54
N GLY A 35 -15.19 -0.04 -7.30
CA GLY A 35 -14.10 0.71 -7.92
C GLY A 35 -12.72 0.22 -7.49
N MET A 36 -12.54 -0.11 -6.23
CA MET A 36 -11.30 -0.69 -5.70
C MET A 36 -11.01 -2.04 -6.36
N HIS A 37 -12.00 -2.92 -6.41
CA HIS A 37 -11.84 -4.23 -7.02
C HIS A 37 -11.53 -4.15 -8.52
N ARG A 38 -12.14 -3.21 -9.23
CA ARG A 38 -11.83 -2.94 -10.63
C ARG A 38 -10.35 -2.59 -10.83
N VAL A 39 -9.79 -1.74 -9.97
CA VAL A 39 -8.35 -1.42 -9.98
C VAL A 39 -7.52 -2.67 -9.68
N ARG A 40 -7.93 -3.47 -8.69
CA ARG A 40 -7.23 -4.71 -8.32
C ARG A 40 -7.14 -5.70 -9.49
N LEU A 41 -8.18 -5.79 -10.30
CA LEU A 41 -8.22 -6.68 -11.48
C LEU A 41 -7.46 -6.09 -12.68
N ALA A 42 -7.24 -4.78 -12.74
CA ALA A 42 -6.57 -4.11 -13.84
C ALA A 42 -5.04 -4.19 -13.78
N VAL A 43 -4.46 -4.47 -12.60
CA VAL A 43 -3.00 -4.47 -12.43
C VAL A 43 -2.32 -5.58 -13.23
N ARG A 44 -1.10 -5.33 -13.69
CA ARG A 44 -0.31 -6.25 -14.51
C ARG A 44 0.58 -7.16 -13.69
N GLU A 45 1.08 -6.70 -12.56
CA GLU A 45 1.82 -7.49 -11.57
C GLU A 45 0.91 -7.88 -10.39
N ASN A 46 1.25 -8.95 -9.68
CA ASN A 46 0.45 -9.47 -8.57
C ASN A 46 -1.00 -9.73 -8.93
N ARG A 47 -1.22 -10.21 -10.16
CA ARG A 47 -2.57 -10.57 -10.64
C ARG A 47 -3.13 -11.70 -9.78
N LEU A 48 -4.41 -11.58 -9.45
CA LEU A 48 -5.11 -12.69 -8.81
C LEU A 48 -5.24 -13.86 -9.81
N SER A 49 -4.81 -15.05 -9.39
CA SER A 49 -5.00 -16.27 -10.17
C SER A 49 -6.49 -16.62 -10.32
N ASP A 50 -7.29 -16.24 -9.32
CA ASP A 50 -8.74 -16.33 -9.31
C ASP A 50 -9.34 -14.96 -8.98
N PRO A 51 -10.03 -14.30 -9.93
CA PRO A 51 -10.66 -13.00 -9.67
C PRO A 51 -11.70 -13.01 -8.54
N GLY A 52 -12.31 -14.17 -8.26
CA GLY A 52 -13.29 -14.34 -7.19
C GLY A 52 -12.67 -14.60 -5.81
N ARG A 53 -11.35 -14.71 -5.69
CA ARG A 53 -10.67 -15.00 -4.42
C ARG A 53 -10.83 -13.91 -3.39
N ILE A 54 -10.86 -12.65 -3.82
CA ILE A 54 -11.14 -11.50 -2.97
C ILE A 54 -12.57 -11.06 -3.23
N THR A 55 -13.42 -11.15 -2.22
CA THR A 55 -14.85 -10.86 -2.31
C THR A 55 -15.18 -9.48 -1.77
N ALA A 56 -16.39 -9.00 -2.05
CA ALA A 56 -16.91 -7.78 -1.44
C ALA A 56 -16.91 -7.86 0.10
N ALA A 57 -17.16 -9.04 0.65
CA ALA A 57 -17.12 -9.25 2.10
C ALA A 57 -15.69 -9.08 2.66
N ASP A 58 -14.65 -9.48 1.93
CA ASP A 58 -13.25 -9.27 2.32
C ASP A 58 -12.92 -7.79 2.39
N TYR A 59 -13.32 -7.01 1.39
CA TYR A 59 -13.12 -5.55 1.40
C TYR A 59 -13.89 -4.90 2.55
N ARG A 60 -15.12 -5.30 2.76
CA ARG A 60 -15.95 -4.76 3.84
C ARG A 60 -15.32 -5.02 5.21
N ALA A 61 -14.88 -6.25 5.47
CA ALA A 61 -14.21 -6.59 6.71
C ALA A 61 -12.93 -5.75 6.91
N ALA A 62 -12.14 -5.57 5.85
CA ALA A 62 -10.93 -4.75 5.88
C ALA A 62 -11.23 -3.28 6.21
N LEU A 63 -12.29 -2.71 5.64
CA LEU A 63 -12.64 -1.31 5.82
C LEU A 63 -13.36 -1.01 7.14
N GLU A 64 -14.21 -1.92 7.60
CA GLU A 64 -15.10 -1.68 8.76
C GLU A 64 -14.56 -2.25 10.07
N THR A 65 -13.77 -3.33 10.01
CA THR A 65 -13.39 -4.10 11.20
C THR A 65 -11.89 -4.20 11.40
N LEU A 66 -11.14 -4.56 10.35
CA LEU A 66 -9.72 -4.93 10.47
C LEU A 66 -8.76 -3.75 10.31
N GLY A 67 -9.19 -2.71 9.60
CA GLY A 67 -8.29 -1.62 9.30
C GLY A 67 -8.98 -0.41 8.69
N ARG A 68 -8.28 0.20 7.73
CA ARG A 68 -8.71 1.41 7.04
C ARG A 68 -8.27 1.35 5.59
N GLY A 69 -9.05 1.97 4.72
CA GLY A 69 -8.73 2.11 3.31
C GLY A 69 -8.75 3.55 2.85
N TRP A 70 -8.03 3.80 1.76
CA TRP A 70 -7.96 5.08 1.07
C TRP A 70 -8.11 4.87 -0.42
N VAL A 71 -8.72 5.84 -1.09
CA VAL A 71 -8.87 5.84 -2.54
C VAL A 71 -8.42 7.18 -3.11
N ILE A 72 -7.98 7.15 -4.37
CA ILE A 72 -7.75 8.35 -5.18
C ILE A 72 -8.69 8.28 -6.36
N GLU A 73 -9.42 9.37 -6.60
CA GLU A 73 -10.30 9.53 -7.75
C GLU A 73 -9.68 10.45 -8.78
N ALA A 74 -9.90 10.12 -10.04
CA ALA A 74 -9.62 11.01 -11.18
C ALA A 74 -10.81 10.92 -12.14
N GLN A 75 -11.34 12.07 -12.53
CA GLN A 75 -12.50 12.14 -13.46
C GLN A 75 -13.72 11.29 -13.01
N GLY A 76 -13.99 11.29 -11.72
CA GLY A 76 -15.13 10.57 -11.15
C GLY A 76 -14.92 9.06 -11.00
N GLN A 77 -13.73 8.54 -11.27
CA GLN A 77 -13.41 7.12 -11.12
C GLN A 77 -12.29 6.89 -10.12
N ILE A 78 -12.38 5.80 -9.36
CA ILE A 78 -11.28 5.35 -8.53
C ILE A 78 -10.16 4.82 -9.42
N VAL A 79 -8.96 5.39 -9.27
CA VAL A 79 -7.77 5.03 -10.07
C VAL A 79 -6.66 4.41 -9.22
N ALA A 80 -6.76 4.47 -7.91
CA ALA A 80 -5.81 3.88 -6.98
C ALA A 80 -6.45 3.66 -5.63
N PHE A 81 -5.98 2.66 -4.89
CA PHE A 81 -6.45 2.43 -3.54
C PHE A 81 -5.39 1.76 -2.67
N ALA A 82 -5.57 1.89 -1.37
CA ALA A 82 -4.73 1.24 -0.37
C ALA A 82 -5.57 0.77 0.81
N ILE A 83 -5.16 -0.33 1.42
CA ILE A 83 -5.77 -0.85 2.65
C ILE A 83 -4.66 -1.26 3.59
N ALA A 84 -4.75 -0.81 4.83
CA ALA A 84 -3.86 -1.20 5.92
C ALA A 84 -4.67 -1.79 7.07
N TYR A 85 -4.14 -2.84 7.67
CA TYR A 85 -4.72 -3.43 8.88
C TYR A 85 -4.15 -2.77 10.13
N ALA A 86 -5.00 -2.56 11.13
CA ALA A 86 -4.60 -1.97 12.40
C ALA A 86 -3.51 -2.77 13.14
N SER A 87 -3.32 -4.03 12.77
CA SER A 87 -2.23 -4.88 13.27
C SER A 87 -0.84 -4.48 12.78
N GLY A 88 -0.74 -3.61 11.77
CA GLY A 88 0.52 -3.11 11.22
C GLY A 88 0.86 -3.60 9.83
N SER A 89 -0.02 -4.33 9.16
CA SER A 89 0.25 -4.83 7.82
C SER A 89 -0.34 -3.92 6.75
N LEU A 90 0.44 -3.71 5.67
CA LEU A 90 -0.07 -3.13 4.44
C LEU A 90 -0.65 -4.26 3.59
N TRP A 91 -1.98 -4.34 3.53
CA TRP A 91 -2.65 -5.42 2.82
C TRP A 91 -2.78 -5.18 1.32
N ALA A 92 -3.00 -3.95 0.91
CA ALA A 92 -3.18 -3.60 -0.50
C ALA A 92 -2.65 -2.20 -0.79
N LEU A 93 -2.02 -2.05 -1.94
CA LEU A 93 -1.64 -0.76 -2.52
C LEU A 93 -1.55 -0.96 -4.04
N PHE A 94 -2.53 -0.46 -4.76
CA PHE A 94 -2.64 -0.68 -6.20
C PHE A 94 -3.02 0.61 -6.93
N VAL A 95 -2.41 0.80 -8.10
CA VAL A 95 -2.69 1.91 -9.00
C VAL A 95 -3.09 1.33 -10.36
N ASP A 96 -4.17 1.86 -10.93
CA ASP A 96 -4.57 1.51 -12.30
C ASP A 96 -3.40 1.78 -13.25
N PRO A 97 -3.01 0.82 -14.10
CA PRO A 97 -1.89 0.99 -15.04
C PRO A 97 -1.98 2.24 -15.91
N ALA A 98 -3.20 2.67 -16.28
CA ALA A 98 -3.41 3.89 -17.05
C ALA A 98 -3.07 5.18 -16.26
N HIS A 99 -2.90 5.09 -14.97
CA HIS A 99 -2.65 6.23 -14.07
C HIS A 99 -1.35 6.11 -13.28
N GLU A 100 -0.45 5.21 -13.66
CA GLU A 100 0.87 5.05 -13.05
C GLU A 100 1.78 6.26 -13.32
N GLY A 101 2.83 6.39 -12.52
CA GLY A 101 3.84 7.45 -12.70
C GLY A 101 3.38 8.86 -12.31
N ARG A 102 2.29 8.98 -11.56
CA ARG A 102 1.71 10.26 -11.13
C ARG A 102 1.82 10.54 -9.63
N GLY A 103 2.53 9.68 -8.89
CA GLY A 103 2.71 9.83 -7.45
C GLY A 103 1.57 9.27 -6.59
N HIS A 104 0.59 8.58 -7.17
CA HIS A 104 -0.55 8.04 -6.41
C HIS A 104 -0.11 6.99 -5.38
N GLY A 105 0.78 6.09 -5.76
CA GLY A 105 1.30 5.08 -4.85
C GLY A 105 2.00 5.68 -3.64
N ARG A 106 2.82 6.70 -3.83
CA ARG A 106 3.51 7.41 -2.75
C ARG A 106 2.55 8.14 -1.82
N ALA A 107 1.54 8.80 -2.38
CA ALA A 107 0.54 9.51 -1.60
C ALA A 107 -0.28 8.55 -0.73
N LEU A 108 -0.69 7.41 -1.29
CA LEU A 108 -1.41 6.37 -0.56
C LEU A 108 -0.52 5.73 0.52
N HIS A 109 0.72 5.44 0.21
CA HIS A 109 1.68 4.90 1.18
C HIS A 109 1.85 5.85 2.36
N ALA A 110 2.03 7.14 2.10
CA ALA A 110 2.14 8.15 3.15
C ALA A 110 0.92 8.18 4.07
N ALA A 111 -0.28 8.11 3.50
CA ALA A 111 -1.53 8.09 4.27
C ALA A 111 -1.64 6.84 5.16
N MET A 112 -1.31 5.66 4.63
CA MET A 112 -1.32 4.41 5.40
C MET A 112 -0.33 4.45 6.56
N VAL A 113 0.91 4.84 6.29
CA VAL A 113 1.99 4.85 7.29
C VAL A 113 1.70 5.88 8.38
N GLU A 114 1.22 7.05 8.03
CA GLU A 114 0.83 8.09 9.01
C GLU A 114 -0.25 7.55 9.95
N TRP A 115 -1.29 6.94 9.41
CA TRP A 115 -2.35 6.36 10.24
C TRP A 115 -1.82 5.25 11.15
N LEU A 116 -1.04 4.32 10.61
CA LEU A 116 -0.49 3.20 11.40
C LEU A 116 0.43 3.70 12.52
N TRP A 117 1.27 4.71 12.25
CA TRP A 117 2.08 5.32 13.29
C TRP A 117 1.23 6.01 14.37
N SER A 118 0.08 6.57 14.00
CA SER A 118 -0.84 7.17 14.97
C SER A 118 -1.44 6.18 15.96
N LEU A 119 -1.46 4.89 15.60
CA LEU A 119 -1.91 3.81 16.49
C LEU A 119 -0.84 3.39 17.53
N GLY A 120 0.34 3.98 17.49
CA GLY A 120 1.43 3.67 18.42
C GLY A 120 2.28 2.46 18.03
N LEU A 121 2.11 1.95 16.81
CA LEU A 121 2.90 0.81 16.33
C LEU A 121 4.36 1.20 16.18
N ARG A 122 5.27 0.25 16.40
CA ARG A 122 6.71 0.46 16.27
C ARG A 122 7.29 -0.15 15.00
N ARG A 123 6.54 -0.99 14.31
CA ARG A 123 6.99 -1.70 13.12
C ARG A 123 5.80 -2.02 12.24
N LEU A 124 5.97 -1.83 10.95
CA LEU A 124 5.00 -2.21 9.92
C LEU A 124 5.57 -3.35 9.09
N TRP A 125 4.70 -4.11 8.45
CA TRP A 125 5.13 -5.21 7.61
C TRP A 125 4.21 -5.38 6.40
N LEU A 126 4.75 -6.01 5.37
CA LEU A 126 4.02 -6.43 4.17
C LEU A 126 4.69 -7.65 3.57
N THR A 127 4.00 -8.29 2.65
CA THR A 127 4.59 -9.30 1.76
C THR A 127 4.41 -8.84 0.31
N THR A 128 5.40 -9.16 -0.54
CA THR A 128 5.37 -8.84 -1.97
C THR A 128 6.18 -9.85 -2.75
N ALA A 129 5.88 -9.99 -4.04
CA ALA A 129 6.65 -10.89 -4.90
C ALA A 129 8.10 -10.41 -5.04
N PRO A 130 9.10 -11.32 -4.88
CA PRO A 130 10.49 -10.95 -5.06
C PRO A 130 10.76 -10.55 -6.52
N GLY A 131 11.59 -9.52 -6.70
CA GLY A 131 11.94 -9.00 -8.03
C GLY A 131 10.85 -8.16 -8.71
N SER A 132 9.74 -7.89 -8.04
CA SER A 132 8.65 -7.09 -8.58
C SER A 132 8.93 -5.59 -8.52
N ARG A 133 8.14 -4.80 -9.28
CA ARG A 133 8.16 -3.33 -9.17
C ARG A 133 7.78 -2.87 -7.77
N ALA A 134 6.87 -3.58 -7.12
CA ALA A 134 6.46 -3.29 -5.75
C ALA A 134 7.63 -3.41 -4.77
N GLU A 135 8.45 -4.44 -4.88
CA GLU A 135 9.66 -4.55 -4.05
C GLU A 135 10.57 -3.32 -4.21
N GLY A 136 10.85 -2.90 -5.43
CA GLY A 136 11.65 -1.70 -5.71
C GLY A 136 11.02 -0.42 -5.15
N PHE A 137 9.71 -0.28 -5.26
CA PHE A 137 8.94 0.84 -4.71
C PHE A 137 9.10 0.92 -3.18
N TYR A 138 8.89 -0.19 -2.47
CA TYR A 138 9.00 -0.22 -1.02
C TYR A 138 10.45 -0.01 -0.55
N ARG A 139 11.44 -0.58 -1.24
CA ARG A 139 12.85 -0.33 -0.91
C ARG A 139 13.21 1.15 -0.99
N ARG A 140 12.73 1.86 -2.02
CA ARG A 140 12.94 3.32 -2.15
C ARG A 140 12.32 4.12 -1.01
N LEU A 141 11.27 3.59 -0.38
CA LEU A 141 10.59 4.21 0.76
C LEU A 141 11.18 3.79 2.13
N GLY A 142 12.26 3.03 2.12
CA GLY A 142 12.97 2.65 3.36
C GLY A 142 12.61 1.28 3.92
N TRP A 143 11.76 0.53 3.24
CA TRP A 143 11.43 -0.83 3.67
C TRP A 143 12.59 -1.78 3.45
N GLN A 144 12.75 -2.76 4.33
CA GLN A 144 13.81 -3.75 4.31
C GLN A 144 13.25 -5.16 4.24
N ALA A 145 13.90 -6.00 3.42
CA ALA A 145 13.56 -7.41 3.35
C ALA A 145 14.01 -8.13 4.62
N CYS A 146 13.13 -8.89 5.24
CA CYS A 146 13.35 -9.58 6.51
C CYS A 146 12.96 -11.06 6.47
N GLY A 147 13.04 -11.70 5.31
CA GLY A 147 12.73 -13.11 5.14
C GLY A 147 11.68 -13.38 4.07
N ARG A 148 11.17 -14.59 4.08
CA ARG A 148 10.14 -15.04 3.13
C ARG A 148 9.00 -15.73 3.85
N ILE A 149 7.80 -15.59 3.31
CA ILE A 149 6.59 -16.28 3.75
C ILE A 149 5.90 -16.83 2.50
N ASP A 150 5.76 -18.14 2.40
CA ASP A 150 5.11 -18.82 1.27
C ASP A 150 5.66 -18.39 -0.11
N GLY A 151 6.98 -18.17 -0.18
CA GLY A 151 7.65 -17.74 -1.41
C GLY A 151 7.66 -16.23 -1.64
N ASP A 152 6.82 -15.48 -0.96
CA ASP A 152 6.84 -14.02 -1.01
C ASP A 152 7.89 -13.42 -0.07
N LEU A 153 8.40 -12.27 -0.46
CA LEU A 153 9.33 -11.49 0.34
C LEU A 153 8.58 -10.77 1.45
N ARG A 154 8.95 -11.01 2.70
CA ARG A 154 8.49 -10.18 3.82
C ARG A 154 9.36 -8.94 3.93
N MET A 155 8.72 -7.79 4.01
CA MET A 155 9.39 -6.51 4.21
C MET A 155 8.86 -5.83 5.48
N GLU A 156 9.73 -5.09 6.13
CA GLU A 156 9.39 -4.36 7.34
C GLU A 156 9.87 -2.91 7.27
N LEU A 157 9.11 -2.03 7.92
CA LEU A 157 9.46 -0.63 8.12
C LEU A 157 9.44 -0.35 9.62
N PRO A 158 10.61 -0.21 10.26
CA PRO A 158 10.67 0.21 11.66
C PRO A 158 10.36 1.70 11.77
N ARG A 159 9.70 2.07 12.87
CA ARG A 159 9.50 3.49 13.21
C ARG A 159 10.84 4.08 13.63
N GLU A 160 11.23 5.16 12.99
CA GLU A 160 12.39 5.93 13.43
C GLU A 160 12.11 6.57 14.79
N ALA A 161 13.12 6.55 15.63
CA ALA A 161 13.03 7.12 16.96
C ALA A 161 12.98 8.68 16.93
#